data_9cf2fe2cc1112492e4768ca54f120b42
#
_entry.id   9cf2fe2cc1112492e4768ca54f120b42
#
_cell.length_a   1.000
_cell.length_b   1.000
_cell.length_c   1.000
_cell.angle_alpha   90.00
_cell.angle_beta   90.00
_cell.angle_gamma   90.00
#
_symmetry.space_group_name_H-M   'P 1'
#
loop_
_entity.id
_entity.type
_entity.pdbx_description
1 polymer ?
#
loop_
_entity_poly.entity_id
_entity_poly.type
_entity_poly.pdbx_seq_one_letter_code
_entity_poly.pdbx_strand_id
1 'polypeptide(L)'
;AFGARYRVWGDGKQMVKGDRFDFFGVSELGKEELKKQGYILWMPLQPKGTFISEGDTFCYLNMIDNGLDAWRDATWGGWTGAKVDIPKDVDSRKVSAYVQAQMGFPDFTPAVQNGFAARIAWSVTPNFKDANHEPAISGPTAVTAAPGQTVTLKCKVSDPDNDKVNVEWMQFKVGGTKDLLTFGNASSATTSVTIPTSAKHGEQLHAILQATDNGEPALTHYKRVVITVR
;
A
#
# COMPACT_ATOMS: atom_id res chain seq x y z
N ALA A 1 11.21 -5.45 3.11
CA ALA A 1 9.97 -6.23 3.19
C ALA A 1 8.94 -5.40 3.95
N PHE A 2 7.88 -5.01 3.28
CA PHE A 2 6.71 -4.47 3.95
C PHE A 2 5.94 -5.66 4.51
N GLY A 3 6.33 -6.18 5.66
CA GLY A 3 5.44 -7.04 6.40
C GLY A 3 4.27 -6.20 6.85
N ALA A 4 3.05 -6.62 6.54
CA ALA A 4 1.90 -6.05 7.17
C ALA A 4 2.07 -6.20 8.69
N ARG A 5 2.14 -5.10 9.39
CA ARG A 5 2.34 -5.10 10.83
C ARG A 5 0.96 -5.16 11.47
N TYR A 6 0.53 -6.34 11.84
CA TYR A 6 -0.70 -6.51 12.59
C TYR A 6 -0.39 -6.45 14.09
N ARG A 7 -1.15 -5.64 14.80
CA ARG A 7 -1.19 -5.73 16.26
C ARG A 7 -2.04 -6.93 16.62
N VAL A 8 -1.43 -8.11 16.63
CA VAL A 8 -2.16 -9.35 16.94
C VAL A 8 -2.31 -9.54 18.46
N TRP A 9 -1.41 -8.94 19.27
CA TRP A 9 -1.31 -9.27 20.68
C TRP A 9 -1.04 -8.04 21.56
N GLY A 10 -2.07 -7.26 21.79
CA GLY A 10 -1.92 -6.07 22.62
C GLY A 10 -1.95 -6.32 24.13
N ASP A 11 -2.56 -7.38 24.57
CA ASP A 11 -2.89 -7.60 25.98
C ASP A 11 -2.33 -8.90 26.59
N GLY A 12 -1.58 -9.67 25.82
CA GLY A 12 -0.98 -10.94 26.28
C GLY A 12 -1.98 -12.05 26.57
N LYS A 13 -3.24 -11.93 26.14
CA LYS A 13 -4.32 -12.87 26.47
C LYS A 13 -4.62 -13.90 25.37
N GLN A 14 -3.91 -13.88 24.28
CA GLN A 14 -4.27 -14.67 23.09
C GLN A 14 -3.40 -15.90 22.91
N MET A 15 -3.14 -16.62 23.95
CA MET A 15 -2.66 -17.99 23.82
C MET A 15 -3.88 -18.89 23.68
N VAL A 16 -3.99 -19.61 22.58
CA VAL A 16 -4.93 -20.73 22.49
C VAL A 16 -4.41 -21.79 23.45
N LYS A 17 -5.11 -21.99 24.55
CA LYS A 17 -4.72 -22.94 25.59
C LYS A 17 -4.57 -24.33 24.97
N GLY A 18 -3.32 -24.84 24.96
CA GLY A 18 -2.99 -26.16 24.42
C GLY A 18 -2.37 -26.18 23.03
N ASP A 19 -2.26 -25.07 22.33
CA ASP A 19 -1.52 -25.02 21.07
C ASP A 19 -0.02 -24.79 21.34
N ARG A 20 0.78 -25.83 21.11
CA ARG A 20 2.24 -25.77 21.27
C ARG A 20 2.96 -24.96 20.19
N PHE A 21 2.26 -24.63 19.11
CA PHE A 21 2.83 -23.99 17.95
C PHE A 21 2.44 -22.52 17.82
N ASP A 22 1.44 -22.07 18.57
CA ASP A 22 0.88 -20.74 18.47
C ASP A 22 1.45 -19.74 19.48
N PHE A 23 2.72 -19.90 19.83
CA PHE A 23 3.37 -18.97 20.72
C PHE A 23 4.13 -17.89 19.94
N PHE A 24 3.44 -16.83 19.61
CA PHE A 24 4.04 -15.65 19.02
C PHE A 24 4.20 -14.53 20.07
N GLY A 25 5.24 -14.65 20.83
CA GLY A 25 5.96 -13.50 21.21
C GLY A 25 5.56 -12.67 22.40
N VAL A 26 4.49 -12.86 23.14
CA VAL A 26 4.28 -12.07 24.36
C VAL A 26 3.88 -12.95 25.54
N SER A 27 4.78 -13.10 26.49
CA SER A 27 4.50 -13.73 27.76
C SER A 27 5.15 -12.96 28.89
N GLU A 28 4.49 -12.93 30.03
CA GLU A 28 5.12 -12.54 31.27
C GLU A 28 6.09 -13.63 31.77
N LEU A 29 6.00 -14.83 31.18
CA LEU A 29 6.91 -15.93 31.43
C LEU A 29 8.19 -15.74 30.62
N GLY A 30 9.33 -15.97 31.22
CA GLY A 30 10.60 -15.96 30.55
C GLY A 30 10.78 -17.13 29.58
N LYS A 31 11.70 -17.00 28.62
CA LYS A 31 12.01 -18.00 27.59
C LYS A 31 12.23 -19.40 28.17
N GLU A 32 12.95 -19.51 29.28
CA GLU A 32 13.28 -20.78 29.90
C GLU A 32 12.04 -21.45 30.54
N GLU A 33 11.15 -20.66 31.12
CA GLU A 33 9.91 -21.18 31.70
C GLU A 33 8.96 -21.71 30.61
N LEU A 34 8.87 -21.00 29.49
CA LEU A 34 8.08 -21.46 28.34
C LEU A 34 8.61 -22.76 27.76
N LYS A 35 9.93 -22.90 27.64
CA LYS A 35 10.57 -24.15 27.21
C LYS A 35 10.27 -25.31 28.17
N LYS A 36 10.31 -25.09 29.50
CA LYS A 36 9.95 -26.11 30.48
C LYS A 36 8.51 -26.58 30.31
N GLN A 37 7.61 -25.69 29.91
CA GLN A 37 6.23 -26.03 29.60
C GLN A 37 6.02 -26.66 28.21
N GLY A 38 7.11 -26.87 27.46
CA GLY A 38 7.10 -27.55 26.17
C GLY A 38 6.75 -26.67 24.96
N TYR A 39 6.80 -25.34 25.10
CA TYR A 39 6.60 -24.44 23.98
C TYR A 39 7.83 -24.40 23.08
N ILE A 40 7.59 -24.39 21.77
CA ILE A 40 8.60 -24.14 20.75
C ILE A 40 8.58 -22.65 20.43
N LEU A 41 9.72 -21.99 20.68
CA LEU A 41 9.86 -20.57 20.39
C LEU A 41 10.46 -20.40 19.00
N TRP A 42 9.65 -19.97 18.06
CA TRP A 42 10.06 -19.74 16.65
C TRP A 42 10.90 -18.47 16.49
N MET A 43 10.72 -17.53 17.37
CA MET A 43 11.43 -16.25 17.34
C MET A 43 11.66 -15.74 18.76
N PRO A 44 12.58 -14.77 18.94
CA PRO A 44 12.76 -14.13 20.25
C PRO A 44 11.45 -13.55 20.78
N LEU A 45 11.25 -13.66 22.09
CA LEU A 45 10.14 -12.99 22.75
C LEU A 45 10.19 -11.50 22.47
N GLN A 46 9.04 -10.95 22.10
CA GLN A 46 8.90 -9.54 21.84
C GLN A 46 8.30 -8.83 23.06
N PRO A 47 8.61 -7.55 23.28
CA PRO A 47 7.97 -6.78 24.35
C PRO A 47 6.45 -6.71 24.17
N LYS A 48 5.71 -6.61 25.31
CA LYS A 48 4.25 -6.43 25.29
C LYS A 48 3.86 -5.25 24.42
N GLY A 49 2.88 -5.44 23.55
CA GLY A 49 2.40 -4.41 22.62
C GLY A 49 3.19 -4.30 21.31
N THR A 50 4.16 -5.20 21.05
CA THR A 50 4.82 -5.31 19.73
C THR A 50 3.90 -5.92 18.68
N PHE A 51 4.29 -5.71 17.44
CA PHE A 51 3.58 -6.24 16.27
C PHE A 51 4.21 -7.56 15.82
N ILE A 52 3.37 -8.48 15.37
CA ILE A 52 3.81 -9.55 14.50
C ILE A 52 3.75 -9.03 13.07
N SER A 53 4.84 -9.17 12.35
CA SER A 53 4.85 -8.92 10.92
C SER A 53 4.65 -10.26 10.22
N GLU A 54 3.58 -10.34 9.47
CA GLU A 54 3.29 -11.45 8.59
C GLU A 54 3.92 -11.15 7.23
N GLY A 55 4.64 -12.09 6.65
CA GLY A 55 5.39 -11.89 5.42
C GLY A 55 4.95 -12.77 4.25
N ASP A 56 4.22 -13.84 4.50
CA ASP A 56 3.92 -14.87 3.51
C ASP A 56 2.78 -14.46 2.58
N THR A 57 1.77 -13.75 3.07
CA THR A 57 0.65 -13.22 2.26
C THR A 57 0.98 -11.90 1.58
N PHE A 58 2.15 -11.39 1.78
CA PHE A 58 2.61 -10.12 1.25
C PHE A 58 2.44 -10.01 -0.28
N CYS A 59 2.74 -11.07 -1.02
CA CYS A 59 2.61 -11.08 -2.48
C CYS A 59 1.16 -10.87 -2.95
N TYR A 60 0.17 -11.30 -2.18
CA TYR A 60 -1.25 -11.15 -2.54
C TYR A 60 -1.74 -9.71 -2.52
N LEU A 61 -1.11 -8.83 -1.75
CA LEU A 61 -1.54 -7.44 -1.66
C LEU A 61 -1.42 -6.69 -2.99
N ASN A 62 -0.48 -7.08 -3.87
CA ASN A 62 -0.40 -6.52 -5.22
C ASN A 62 -1.45 -7.09 -6.18
N MET A 63 -2.15 -8.16 -5.80
CA MET A 63 -3.24 -8.74 -6.58
C MET A 63 -4.61 -8.15 -6.21
N ILE A 64 -4.68 -7.38 -5.11
CA ILE A 64 -5.89 -6.66 -4.74
C ILE A 64 -6.14 -5.56 -5.77
N ASP A 65 -7.35 -5.52 -6.31
CA ASP A 65 -7.79 -4.48 -7.24
C ASP A 65 -8.09 -3.19 -6.48
N ASN A 66 -7.02 -2.48 -6.13
CA ASN A 66 -7.08 -1.20 -5.44
C ASN A 66 -6.81 -0.01 -6.37
N GLY A 67 -6.74 -0.25 -7.69
CA GLY A 67 -6.49 0.76 -8.73
C GLY A 67 -5.02 1.08 -8.98
N LEU A 68 -4.07 0.47 -8.25
CA LEU A 68 -2.63 0.60 -8.55
C LEU A 68 -2.20 -0.29 -9.73
N ASP A 69 -3.01 -1.23 -10.15
CA ASP A 69 -2.75 -2.15 -11.28
C ASP A 69 -1.41 -2.91 -11.17
N ALA A 70 -0.91 -3.12 -9.94
CA ALA A 70 0.40 -3.73 -9.68
C ALA A 70 0.50 -5.20 -10.14
N TRP A 71 -0.64 -5.85 -10.32
CA TRP A 71 -0.73 -7.22 -10.83
C TRP A 71 -0.42 -7.33 -12.33
N ARG A 72 -0.52 -6.23 -13.08
CA ARG A 72 -0.25 -6.19 -14.53
C ARG A 72 1.24 -6.24 -14.83
N ASP A 73 2.05 -5.59 -13.99
CA ASP A 73 3.49 -5.52 -14.14
C ASP A 73 4.16 -5.35 -12.78
N ALA A 74 5.07 -6.26 -12.44
CA ALA A 74 5.77 -6.26 -11.16
C ALA A 74 6.64 -5.00 -10.93
N THR A 75 6.99 -4.28 -12.01
CA THR A 75 7.77 -3.03 -11.92
C THR A 75 6.91 -1.81 -11.61
N TRP A 76 5.58 -1.89 -11.81
CA TRP A 76 4.69 -0.75 -11.59
C TRP A 76 4.53 -0.39 -10.13
N GLY A 77 4.62 -1.40 -9.26
CA GLY A 77 4.54 -1.23 -7.83
C GLY A 77 3.13 -1.02 -7.29
N GLY A 78 2.98 -1.47 -6.08
CA GLY A 78 1.73 -1.43 -5.31
C GLY A 78 1.99 -1.56 -3.83
N TRP A 79 1.03 -2.03 -3.08
CA TRP A 79 1.09 -2.12 -1.62
C TRP A 79 2.26 -2.95 -1.08
N THR A 80 2.78 -3.89 -1.86
CA THR A 80 3.95 -4.69 -1.49
C THR A 80 5.27 -4.16 -2.04
N GLY A 81 5.27 -3.00 -2.67
CA GLY A 81 6.43 -2.45 -3.34
C GLY A 81 6.47 -2.80 -4.83
N ALA A 82 7.66 -2.79 -5.41
CA ALA A 82 7.89 -3.07 -6.81
C ALA A 82 9.14 -3.93 -7.01
N LYS A 83 9.23 -4.60 -8.17
CA LYS A 83 10.48 -5.18 -8.62
C LYS A 83 11.40 -4.07 -9.08
N VAL A 84 12.48 -3.85 -8.34
CA VAL A 84 13.54 -2.90 -8.66
C VAL A 84 14.90 -3.57 -8.52
N ASP A 85 15.87 -3.08 -9.27
CA ASP A 85 17.27 -3.50 -9.11
C ASP A 85 17.84 -2.85 -7.84
N ILE A 86 18.29 -3.68 -6.92
CA ILE A 86 18.84 -3.23 -5.65
C ILE A 86 20.36 -3.35 -5.72
N PRO A 87 21.11 -2.24 -5.54
CA PRO A 87 22.55 -2.28 -5.44
C PRO A 87 23.03 -3.23 -4.34
N LYS A 88 24.15 -3.94 -4.59
CA LYS A 88 24.67 -4.96 -3.68
C LYS A 88 25.11 -4.41 -2.32
N ASP A 89 25.40 -3.12 -2.24
CA ASP A 89 25.82 -2.38 -1.05
C ASP A 89 24.66 -1.87 -0.19
N VAL A 90 23.41 -2.04 -0.63
CA VAL A 90 22.25 -1.68 0.18
C VAL A 90 22.07 -2.68 1.32
N ASP A 91 22.13 -2.20 2.56
CA ASP A 91 21.83 -2.99 3.75
C ASP A 91 20.44 -3.64 3.64
N SER A 92 20.38 -4.97 3.82
CA SER A 92 19.14 -5.74 3.71
C SER A 92 18.01 -5.21 4.61
N ARG A 93 18.34 -4.59 5.74
CA ARG A 93 17.38 -3.96 6.66
C ARG A 93 16.79 -2.65 6.11
N LYS A 94 17.44 -2.06 5.11
CA LYS A 94 17.06 -0.78 4.48
C LYS A 94 16.44 -0.94 3.10
N VAL A 95 16.32 -2.16 2.59
CA VAL A 95 15.78 -2.42 1.25
C VAL A 95 14.41 -1.80 1.05
N SER A 96 13.49 -1.93 2.01
CA SER A 96 12.15 -1.34 1.91
C SER A 96 12.18 0.18 1.78
N ALA A 97 12.98 0.84 2.61
CA ALA A 97 13.13 2.31 2.53
C ALA A 97 13.80 2.74 1.22
N TYR A 98 14.77 1.95 0.75
CA TYR A 98 15.40 2.19 -0.55
C TYR A 98 14.37 2.12 -1.70
N VAL A 99 13.59 1.04 -1.76
CA VAL A 99 12.54 0.88 -2.79
C VAL A 99 11.53 2.01 -2.73
N GLN A 100 11.05 2.35 -1.53
CA GLN A 100 10.10 3.43 -1.33
C GLN A 100 10.65 4.77 -1.86
N ALA A 101 11.89 5.10 -1.53
CA ALA A 101 12.54 6.32 -2.00
C ALA A 101 12.76 6.32 -3.52
N GLN A 102 13.17 5.19 -4.11
CA GLN A 102 13.40 5.07 -5.54
C GLN A 102 12.11 5.23 -6.35
N MET A 103 11.03 4.62 -5.88
CA MET A 103 9.75 4.61 -6.59
C MET A 103 8.88 5.84 -6.29
N GLY A 104 9.22 6.63 -5.26
CA GLY A 104 8.38 7.73 -4.80
C GLY A 104 7.07 7.25 -4.19
N PHE A 105 7.05 6.06 -3.58
CA PHE A 105 5.86 5.51 -2.93
C PHE A 105 5.55 6.24 -1.62
N PRO A 106 4.27 6.45 -1.30
CA PRO A 106 3.87 6.83 0.04
C PRO A 106 4.08 5.65 1.01
N ASP A 107 3.93 5.91 2.31
CA ASP A 107 3.77 4.83 3.28
C ASP A 107 2.40 4.17 3.09
N PHE A 108 2.37 2.99 2.52
CA PHE A 108 1.13 2.23 2.31
C PHE A 108 0.62 1.54 3.58
N THR A 109 1.39 1.53 4.68
CA THR A 109 1.02 0.78 5.89
C THR A 109 -0.38 1.10 6.41
N PRO A 110 -0.81 2.37 6.51
CA PRO A 110 -2.17 2.69 6.96
C PRO A 110 -3.23 2.15 6.00
N ALA A 111 -3.06 2.34 4.69
CA ALA A 111 -4.03 1.86 3.69
C ALA A 111 -4.16 0.33 3.70
N VAL A 112 -3.03 -0.39 3.83
CA VAL A 112 -3.01 -1.85 3.91
C VAL A 112 -3.72 -2.33 5.16
N GLN A 113 -3.41 -1.76 6.33
CA GLN A 113 -4.02 -2.18 7.60
C GLN A 113 -5.52 -1.89 7.64
N ASN A 114 -5.92 -0.72 7.21
CA ASN A 114 -7.33 -0.34 7.15
C ASN A 114 -8.10 -1.20 6.14
N GLY A 115 -7.53 -1.42 4.96
CA GLY A 115 -8.11 -2.31 3.95
C GLY A 115 -8.26 -3.75 4.43
N PHE A 116 -7.33 -4.26 5.23
CA PHE A 116 -7.46 -5.56 5.87
C PHE A 116 -8.57 -5.58 6.91
N ALA A 117 -8.62 -4.58 7.79
CA ALA A 117 -9.65 -4.47 8.83
C ALA A 117 -11.05 -4.39 8.21
N ALA A 118 -11.22 -3.61 7.14
CA ALA A 118 -12.49 -3.51 6.42
C ALA A 118 -12.92 -4.86 5.82
N ARG A 119 -12.00 -5.60 5.18
CA ARG A 119 -12.31 -6.93 4.60
C ARG A 119 -12.72 -7.95 5.65
N ILE A 120 -12.13 -7.89 6.84
CA ILE A 120 -12.61 -8.69 7.98
C ILE A 120 -14.01 -8.25 8.40
N ALA A 121 -14.28 -6.95 8.50
CA ALA A 121 -15.61 -6.45 8.83
C ALA A 121 -16.65 -6.89 7.79
N TRP A 122 -16.35 -6.79 6.49
CA TRP A 122 -17.24 -7.25 5.41
C TRP A 122 -17.55 -8.74 5.50
N SER A 123 -16.61 -9.57 5.97
CA SER A 123 -16.80 -11.02 6.06
C SER A 123 -17.78 -11.44 7.16
N VAL A 124 -18.01 -10.59 8.17
CA VAL A 124 -18.86 -10.87 9.34
C VAL A 124 -20.08 -9.97 9.43
N THR A 125 -20.17 -8.93 8.59
CA THR A 125 -21.26 -7.95 8.61
C THR A 125 -22.26 -8.28 7.49
N PRO A 126 -23.53 -8.62 7.81
CA PRO A 126 -24.50 -9.06 6.81
C PRO A 126 -25.07 -7.92 5.95
N ASN A 127 -25.00 -6.69 6.44
CA ASN A 127 -25.58 -5.54 5.76
C ASN A 127 -24.46 -4.61 5.26
N PHE A 128 -24.54 -4.17 4.00
CA PHE A 128 -23.59 -3.24 3.41
C PHE A 128 -23.37 -1.99 4.26
N LYS A 129 -24.45 -1.35 4.70
CA LYS A 129 -24.42 -0.08 5.47
C LYS A 129 -23.74 -0.17 6.85
N ASP A 130 -23.42 -1.36 7.34
CA ASP A 130 -22.86 -1.56 8.67
C ASP A 130 -21.33 -1.70 8.64
N ALA A 131 -20.70 -1.47 7.47
CA ALA A 131 -19.26 -1.44 7.29
C ALA A 131 -18.87 -0.37 6.28
N ASN A 132 -17.67 0.20 6.42
CA ASN A 132 -17.13 1.18 5.48
C ASN A 132 -16.61 0.51 4.20
N HIS A 133 -16.74 1.17 3.05
CA HIS A 133 -16.27 0.73 1.73
C HIS A 133 -15.38 1.79 1.08
N GLU A 134 -14.41 1.32 0.30
CA GLU A 134 -13.45 2.21 -0.34
C GLU A 134 -14.08 3.12 -1.40
N PRO A 135 -13.55 4.34 -1.60
CA PRO A 135 -13.99 5.24 -2.65
C PRO A 135 -13.85 4.62 -4.04
N ALA A 136 -14.72 4.97 -4.95
CA ALA A 136 -14.67 4.58 -6.35
C ALA A 136 -14.07 5.72 -7.20
N ILE A 137 -13.13 5.38 -8.08
CA ILE A 137 -12.50 6.33 -9.00
C ILE A 137 -12.70 5.86 -10.44
N SER A 138 -13.28 6.72 -11.27
CA SER A 138 -13.36 6.51 -12.72
C SER A 138 -12.60 7.60 -13.47
N GLY A 139 -12.00 7.24 -14.63
CA GLY A 139 -11.22 8.18 -15.42
C GLY A 139 -10.30 7.47 -16.43
N PRO A 140 -9.42 8.22 -17.10
CA PRO A 140 -8.50 7.63 -18.08
C PRO A 140 -7.53 6.65 -17.41
N THR A 141 -7.14 5.61 -18.15
CA THR A 141 -6.08 4.67 -17.77
C THR A 141 -4.77 4.97 -18.47
N ALA A 142 -4.85 5.62 -19.63
CA ALA A 142 -3.68 5.97 -20.45
C ALA A 142 -3.92 7.28 -21.20
N VAL A 143 -2.87 8.05 -21.40
CA VAL A 143 -2.82 9.22 -22.27
C VAL A 143 -1.49 9.25 -23.01
N THR A 144 -1.44 10.00 -24.13
CA THR A 144 -0.21 10.22 -24.89
C THR A 144 0.07 11.72 -24.92
N ALA A 145 1.31 12.13 -24.65
CA ALA A 145 1.69 13.53 -24.64
C ALA A 145 3.14 13.73 -25.12
N ALA A 146 3.44 14.91 -25.65
CA ALA A 146 4.81 15.27 -26.02
C ALA A 146 5.58 15.84 -24.81
N PRO A 147 6.93 15.80 -24.84
CA PRO A 147 7.74 16.52 -23.86
C PRO A 147 7.35 18.01 -23.79
N GLY A 148 7.23 18.54 -22.58
CA GLY A 148 6.79 19.91 -22.31
C GLY A 148 5.29 20.18 -22.50
N GLN A 149 4.53 19.22 -23.00
CA GLN A 149 3.08 19.36 -23.16
C GLN A 149 2.38 19.30 -21.80
N THR A 150 1.33 20.12 -21.65
CA THR A 150 0.39 20.03 -20.53
C THR A 150 -0.88 19.34 -20.99
N VAL A 151 -1.31 18.32 -20.27
CA VAL A 151 -2.56 17.59 -20.49
C VAL A 151 -3.45 17.69 -19.27
N THR A 152 -4.76 17.54 -19.46
CA THR A 152 -5.72 17.49 -18.34
C THR A 152 -6.08 16.06 -18.05
N LEU A 153 -5.88 15.63 -16.79
CA LEU A 153 -6.38 14.38 -16.25
C LEU A 153 -7.67 14.67 -15.51
N LYS A 154 -8.77 14.06 -15.95
CA LYS A 154 -10.09 14.26 -15.36
C LYS A 154 -10.61 12.92 -14.83
N CYS A 155 -10.69 12.79 -13.52
CA CYS A 155 -11.32 11.67 -12.84
C CYS A 155 -12.63 12.09 -12.17
N LYS A 156 -13.51 11.12 -11.95
CA LYS A 156 -14.66 11.25 -11.06
C LYS A 156 -14.39 10.39 -9.84
N VAL A 157 -14.66 10.94 -8.67
CA VAL A 157 -14.53 10.26 -7.39
C VAL A 157 -15.89 10.26 -6.71
N SER A 158 -16.29 9.13 -6.19
CA SER A 158 -17.51 8.96 -5.40
C SER A 158 -17.25 8.00 -4.27
N ASP A 159 -18.06 8.06 -3.25
CA ASP A 159 -18.00 7.14 -2.13
C ASP A 159 -19.33 6.41 -1.98
N PRO A 160 -19.34 5.07 -1.83
CA PRO A 160 -20.58 4.29 -1.74
C PRO A 160 -21.33 4.52 -0.43
N ASP A 161 -20.64 4.93 0.63
CA ASP A 161 -21.22 5.21 1.95
C ASP A 161 -21.55 6.70 2.13
N ASN A 162 -21.25 7.53 1.09
CA ASN A 162 -21.36 8.98 1.07
C ASN A 162 -20.39 9.68 2.02
N ASP A 163 -19.27 9.08 2.29
CA ASP A 163 -18.20 9.66 3.07
C ASP A 163 -17.50 10.79 2.31
N LYS A 164 -16.86 11.68 3.07
CA LYS A 164 -16.03 12.74 2.50
C LYS A 164 -14.72 12.15 2.03
N VAL A 165 -14.40 12.34 0.75
CA VAL A 165 -13.17 11.82 0.14
C VAL A 165 -12.15 12.93 -0.04
N ASN A 166 -10.92 12.71 0.42
CA ASN A 166 -9.75 13.51 0.11
C ASN A 166 -8.99 12.86 -1.04
N VAL A 167 -8.47 13.68 -1.95
CA VAL A 167 -7.74 13.20 -3.14
C VAL A 167 -6.37 13.83 -3.23
N GLU A 168 -5.41 13.07 -3.76
CA GLU A 168 -4.04 13.55 -4.01
C GLU A 168 -3.45 12.89 -5.24
N TRP A 169 -2.86 13.68 -6.15
CA TRP A 169 -2.07 13.19 -7.25
C TRP A 169 -0.60 13.08 -6.87
N MET A 170 0.00 11.97 -7.24
CA MET A 170 1.42 11.72 -7.07
C MET A 170 1.99 10.99 -8.30
N GLN A 171 3.31 10.93 -8.41
CA GLN A 171 3.98 10.15 -9.44
C GLN A 171 4.69 8.94 -8.83
N PHE A 172 4.50 7.77 -9.44
CA PHE A 172 5.37 6.63 -9.20
C PHE A 172 6.49 6.60 -10.26
N LYS A 173 7.75 6.48 -9.81
CA LYS A 173 8.95 6.49 -10.66
C LYS A 173 9.24 5.08 -11.20
N VAL A 174 8.34 4.58 -12.02
CA VAL A 174 8.46 3.25 -12.63
C VAL A 174 9.64 3.23 -13.60
N GLY A 175 10.36 2.10 -13.65
CA GLY A 175 11.51 1.96 -14.54
C GLY A 175 12.72 2.85 -14.18
N GLY A 176 12.71 3.41 -12.95
CA GLY A 176 13.80 4.29 -12.49
C GLY A 176 13.82 5.67 -13.14
N THR A 177 12.68 6.11 -13.73
CA THR A 177 12.58 7.47 -14.30
C THR A 177 12.97 8.53 -13.28
N LYS A 178 13.75 9.50 -13.70
CA LYS A 178 14.12 10.68 -12.89
C LYS A 178 13.27 11.89 -13.22
N ASP A 179 12.54 11.83 -14.32
CA ASP A 179 11.71 12.91 -14.78
C ASP A 179 10.42 13.01 -13.97
N LEU A 180 10.11 14.21 -13.51
CA LEU A 180 8.99 14.45 -12.62
C LEU A 180 7.86 15.18 -13.34
N LEU A 181 6.65 14.67 -13.21
CA LEU A 181 5.42 15.34 -13.61
C LEU A 181 5.17 16.56 -12.72
N THR A 182 4.69 17.63 -13.32
CA THR A 182 4.21 18.79 -12.55
C THR A 182 2.69 18.82 -12.57
N PHE A 183 2.09 18.73 -11.38
CA PHE A 183 0.63 18.80 -11.21
C PHE A 183 0.21 20.22 -10.90
N GLY A 184 -0.76 20.76 -11.64
CA GLY A 184 -1.30 22.11 -11.41
C GLY A 184 -2.11 22.22 -10.12
N ASN A 185 -2.90 21.20 -9.82
CA ASN A 185 -3.58 21.04 -8.53
C ASN A 185 -3.63 19.56 -8.15
N ALA A 186 -2.71 19.16 -7.25
CA ALA A 186 -2.61 17.78 -6.81
C ALA A 186 -3.79 17.33 -5.93
N SER A 187 -4.50 18.25 -5.29
CA SER A 187 -5.61 17.96 -4.37
C SER A 187 -7.01 18.05 -5.03
N SER A 188 -7.08 17.87 -6.35
CA SER A 188 -8.35 17.87 -7.09
C SER A 188 -8.45 16.64 -7.99
N ALA A 189 -9.62 16.04 -8.09
CA ALA A 189 -9.88 14.93 -9.00
C ALA A 189 -9.62 15.27 -10.48
N THR A 190 -9.63 16.55 -10.82
CA THR A 190 -9.22 17.07 -12.14
C THR A 190 -7.99 17.93 -11.97
N THR A 191 -6.91 17.59 -12.66
CA THR A 191 -5.64 18.34 -12.62
C THR A 191 -5.04 18.51 -14.01
N SER A 192 -4.26 19.56 -14.19
CA SER A 192 -3.34 19.66 -15.32
C SER A 192 -2.02 18.98 -14.98
N VAL A 193 -1.44 18.27 -15.93
CA VAL A 193 -0.15 17.59 -15.75
C VAL A 193 0.78 18.05 -16.87
N THR A 194 1.91 18.61 -16.50
CA THR A 194 2.96 19.01 -17.44
C THR A 194 4.03 17.92 -17.51
N ILE A 195 4.29 17.48 -18.73
CA ILE A 195 5.29 16.46 -19.04
C ILE A 195 6.68 17.13 -19.02
N PRO A 196 7.69 16.55 -18.36
CA PRO A 196 9.04 17.09 -18.39
C PRO A 196 9.56 17.26 -19.83
N THR A 197 10.28 18.34 -20.10
CA THR A 197 10.91 18.58 -21.42
C THR A 197 12.06 17.60 -21.70
N SER A 198 12.62 16.99 -20.65
CA SER A 198 13.67 15.95 -20.71
C SER A 198 13.13 14.55 -20.98
N ALA A 199 11.82 14.34 -20.89
CA ALA A 199 11.20 13.03 -21.09
C ALA A 199 11.43 12.53 -22.52
N LYS A 200 11.69 11.23 -22.66
CA LYS A 200 12.11 10.63 -23.93
C LYS A 200 10.94 9.93 -24.61
N HIS A 201 10.96 9.92 -25.93
CA HIS A 201 10.00 9.17 -26.74
C HIS A 201 9.93 7.70 -26.28
N GLY A 202 8.73 7.20 -26.08
CA GLY A 202 8.46 5.85 -25.60
C GLY A 202 8.51 5.71 -24.07
N GLU A 203 8.97 6.72 -23.34
CA GLU A 203 8.96 6.68 -21.86
C GLU A 203 7.54 6.66 -21.33
N GLN A 204 7.35 5.90 -20.24
CA GLN A 204 6.08 5.84 -19.52
C GLN A 204 6.21 6.51 -18.15
N LEU A 205 5.38 7.52 -17.94
CA LEU A 205 5.30 8.24 -16.68
C LEU A 205 3.97 7.88 -15.98
N HIS A 206 4.04 7.51 -14.73
CA HIS A 206 2.89 6.97 -14.01
C HIS A 206 2.33 8.00 -13.03
N ALA A 207 1.22 8.65 -13.39
CA ALA A 207 0.45 9.50 -12.49
C ALA A 207 -0.56 8.65 -11.72
N ILE A 208 -0.62 8.84 -10.40
CA ILE A 208 -1.50 8.11 -9.49
C ILE A 208 -2.40 9.10 -8.79
N LEU A 209 -3.70 8.94 -8.91
CA LEU A 209 -4.68 9.60 -8.04
C LEU A 209 -4.96 8.68 -6.87
N GLN A 210 -4.70 9.15 -5.66
CA GLN A 210 -5.12 8.52 -4.42
C GLN A 210 -6.41 9.18 -3.94
N ALA A 211 -7.38 8.40 -3.51
CA ALA A 211 -8.61 8.86 -2.88
C ALA A 211 -8.78 8.13 -1.54
N THR A 212 -8.92 8.89 -0.46
CA THR A 212 -9.09 8.35 0.89
C THR A 212 -10.35 8.94 1.51
N ASP A 213 -11.25 8.08 1.96
CA ASP A 213 -12.46 8.48 2.68
C ASP A 213 -12.17 8.86 4.15
N ASN A 214 -13.18 9.30 4.85
CA ASN A 214 -13.13 9.58 6.28
C ASN A 214 -14.00 8.62 7.10
N GLY A 215 -14.35 7.47 6.53
CA GLY A 215 -15.04 6.38 7.22
C GLY A 215 -14.18 5.69 8.27
N GLU A 216 -14.71 4.68 8.94
CA GLU A 216 -13.97 3.94 9.96
C GLU A 216 -13.98 2.42 9.67
N PRO A 217 -12.79 1.85 9.38
CA PRO A 217 -11.50 2.53 9.18
C PRO A 217 -11.50 3.34 7.88
N ALA A 218 -10.73 4.44 7.81
CA ALA A 218 -10.58 5.20 6.58
C ALA A 218 -9.95 4.36 5.47
N LEU A 219 -10.59 4.28 4.31
CA LEU A 219 -10.17 3.42 3.21
C LEU A 219 -9.61 4.21 2.04
N THR A 220 -8.70 3.58 1.31
CA THR A 220 -7.99 4.23 0.21
C THR A 220 -8.09 3.41 -1.06
N HIS A 221 -8.54 4.05 -2.13
CA HIS A 221 -8.50 3.55 -3.49
C HIS A 221 -7.62 4.42 -4.37
N TYR A 222 -7.11 3.86 -5.47
CA TYR A 222 -6.19 4.54 -6.37
C TYR A 222 -6.71 4.53 -7.81
N LYS A 223 -6.12 5.39 -8.63
CA LYS A 223 -6.27 5.35 -10.08
C LYS A 223 -4.93 5.62 -10.73
N ARG A 224 -4.40 4.63 -11.43
CA ARG A 224 -3.21 4.79 -12.25
C ARG A 224 -3.57 5.33 -13.62
N VAL A 225 -2.81 6.34 -14.07
CA VAL A 225 -2.83 6.84 -15.43
C VAL A 225 -1.42 6.73 -16.00
N VAL A 226 -1.25 5.93 -17.04
CA VAL A 226 0.04 5.78 -17.73
C VAL A 226 0.13 6.83 -18.83
N ILE A 227 1.13 7.70 -18.76
CA ILE A 227 1.39 8.74 -19.75
C ILE A 227 2.54 8.27 -20.64
N THR A 228 2.25 7.96 -21.91
CA THR A 228 3.28 7.58 -22.88
C THR A 228 3.77 8.82 -23.61
N VAL A 229 5.08 9.06 -23.56
CA VAL A 229 5.74 10.19 -24.22
C VAL A 229 5.91 9.88 -25.71
N ARG A 230 5.46 10.78 -26.59
CA ARG A 230 5.52 10.66 -28.06
C ARG A 230 6.51 11.62 -28.69
#